data_196f40813734b12983da2dd55d8f64e8
#
_entry.id   196f40813734b12983da2dd55d8f64e8
#
_cell.length_a   1.000
_cell.length_b   1.000
_cell.length_c   1.000
_cell.angle_alpha   90.00
_cell.angle_beta   90.00
_cell.angle_gamma   90.00
#
_symmetry.space_group_name_H-M   'P 1'
#
loop_
_entity.id
_entity.type
_entity.pdbx_description
1 polymer ?
#
loop_
_entity_poly.entity_id
_entity_poly.type
_entity_poly.pdbx_seq_one_letter_code
_entity_poly.pdbx_strand_id
1 'polypeptide(L)'
;MPYAPKKYTPPAPVSAPEVSPVVIGAGPAGLFCALLLARCGARPILLERGRAVEQRKRDVEHFWRTGELDLTSNVQFGEGGAGAFSDGKLNTGTKDLRHGYILEEFVRFGASEDILVDAKPHVGTDKLYVVLQNLRREIIDRGGEVRFSHKVVDIEQNSGSVTALRVSAPEGEYTLPTKHVVLAPGHSARDTFEMLQKRGVPMEPKPFAVGVRIEHRQRDMDLAQYKEAAGRYGLPPTSYKLSCHTEKGRGVFSFCVCPGGEVVAAASEEKRVVTNGMSEFARDGENINGGLLVSVTPEDFPSGDTLAGVAFQRELEDAAYRLGGGNYAAPAQRVEDFLAHRPSTGAGKVVPTYLPSVRWCDLHGCLPPFVCEALEEGLPMLGKKLKGVA
;
A
#
# COMPACT_ATOMS: atom_id res chain seq x y z
N MET A 1 5.77 31.85 28.53
CA MET A 1 6.40 30.51 28.57
C MET A 1 6.50 30.00 27.15
N PRO A 2 7.64 29.45 26.72
CA PRO A 2 7.69 28.85 25.39
C PRO A 2 6.73 27.65 25.34
N TYR A 3 6.00 27.54 24.24
CA TYR A 3 5.07 26.43 24.02
C TYR A 3 5.87 25.12 23.87
N ALA A 4 5.72 24.20 24.81
CA ALA A 4 6.25 22.86 24.70
C ALA A 4 5.11 21.92 24.27
N PRO A 5 5.16 21.35 23.04
CA PRO A 5 4.13 20.43 22.62
C PRO A 5 4.11 19.21 23.51
N LYS A 6 2.90 18.69 23.81
CA LYS A 6 2.74 17.42 24.52
C LYS A 6 3.34 16.31 23.66
N LYS A 7 4.22 15.49 24.25
CA LYS A 7 4.82 14.34 23.59
C LYS A 7 4.17 13.04 24.08
N TYR A 8 4.11 12.06 23.18
CA TYR A 8 3.74 10.70 23.57
C TYR A 8 4.85 10.08 24.42
N THR A 9 4.46 9.46 25.53
CA THR A 9 5.39 8.69 26.37
C THR A 9 5.14 7.20 26.14
N PRO A 10 6.12 6.44 25.62
CA PRO A 10 5.99 5.00 25.50
C PRO A 10 5.71 4.32 26.85
N PRO A 11 5.09 3.13 26.85
CA PRO A 11 4.85 2.36 28.06
C PRO A 11 6.17 2.08 28.81
N ALA A 12 6.08 1.99 30.14
CA ALA A 12 7.21 1.60 30.98
C ALA A 12 7.63 0.14 30.69
N PRO A 13 8.91 -0.21 30.91
CA PRO A 13 9.35 -1.60 30.83
C PRO A 13 8.55 -2.52 31.75
N VAL A 14 8.29 -3.73 31.27
CA VAL A 14 7.62 -4.79 32.02
C VAL A 14 8.58 -5.97 32.23
N SER A 15 8.28 -6.84 33.17
CA SER A 15 9.00 -8.13 33.29
C SER A 15 8.72 -8.96 32.02
N ALA A 16 9.74 -9.64 31.51
CA ALA A 16 9.60 -10.50 30.36
C ALA A 16 8.51 -11.55 30.62
N PRO A 17 7.51 -11.69 29.71
CA PRO A 17 6.47 -12.70 29.87
C PRO A 17 7.06 -14.10 29.77
N GLU A 18 6.43 -15.07 30.42
CA GLU A 18 6.79 -16.49 30.33
C GLU A 18 6.73 -17.02 28.89
N VAL A 19 5.73 -16.55 28.13
CA VAL A 19 5.53 -16.90 26.73
C VAL A 19 5.54 -15.60 25.90
N SER A 20 6.39 -15.56 24.89
CA SER A 20 6.55 -14.40 24.02
C SER A 20 5.27 -14.03 23.29
N PRO A 21 4.88 -12.75 23.24
CA PRO A 21 3.82 -12.29 22.37
C PRO A 21 4.25 -12.43 20.90
N VAL A 22 3.31 -12.80 20.04
CA VAL A 22 3.57 -12.95 18.60
C VAL A 22 2.88 -11.85 17.81
N VAL A 23 3.64 -11.20 16.93
CA VAL A 23 3.14 -10.20 16.00
C VAL A 23 3.14 -10.82 14.59
N ILE A 24 2.00 -10.78 13.91
CA ILE A 24 1.82 -11.36 12.58
C ILE A 24 1.82 -10.24 11.53
N GLY A 25 2.85 -10.23 10.67
CA GLY A 25 3.06 -9.27 9.61
C GLY A 25 4.08 -8.19 9.97
N ALA A 26 5.12 -8.04 9.13
CA ALA A 26 6.17 -7.03 9.26
C ALA A 26 5.91 -5.77 8.41
N GLY A 27 4.64 -5.40 8.22
CA GLY A 27 4.25 -4.09 7.74
C GLY A 27 4.46 -3.00 8.82
N PRO A 28 4.16 -1.73 8.53
CA PRO A 28 4.40 -0.64 9.48
C PRO A 28 3.77 -0.88 10.86
N ALA A 29 2.54 -1.37 10.91
CA ALA A 29 1.85 -1.63 12.17
C ALA A 29 2.55 -2.71 12.99
N GLY A 30 2.94 -3.82 12.37
CA GLY A 30 3.63 -4.93 13.06
C GLY A 30 5.03 -4.56 13.51
N LEU A 31 5.79 -3.87 12.67
CA LEU A 31 7.15 -3.41 13.01
C LEU A 31 7.14 -2.45 14.21
N PHE A 32 6.28 -1.43 14.21
CA PHE A 32 6.18 -0.51 15.35
C PHE A 32 5.63 -1.19 16.61
N CYS A 33 4.70 -2.15 16.47
CA CYS A 33 4.23 -2.96 17.58
C CYS A 33 5.38 -3.79 18.18
N ALA A 34 6.12 -4.51 17.35
CA ALA A 34 7.26 -5.32 17.79
C ALA A 34 8.36 -4.45 18.43
N LEU A 35 8.65 -3.27 17.86
CA LEU A 35 9.59 -2.31 18.43
C LEU A 35 9.19 -1.89 19.85
N LEU A 36 7.93 -1.49 20.04
CA LEU A 36 7.44 -1.09 21.37
C LEU A 36 7.49 -2.24 22.36
N LEU A 37 7.04 -3.42 21.97
CA LEU A 37 7.11 -4.63 22.81
C LEU A 37 8.55 -4.98 23.19
N ALA A 38 9.49 -4.91 22.26
CA ALA A 38 10.90 -5.16 22.50
C ALA A 38 11.51 -4.13 23.48
N ARG A 39 11.19 -2.85 23.30
CA ARG A 39 11.60 -1.77 24.23
C ARG A 39 11.03 -1.92 25.63
N CYS A 40 9.83 -2.47 25.73
CA CYS A 40 9.23 -2.79 27.03
C CYS A 40 9.76 -4.08 27.65
N GLY A 41 10.68 -4.81 27.00
CA GLY A 41 11.25 -6.06 27.52
C GLY A 41 10.41 -7.30 27.28
N ALA A 42 9.34 -7.21 26.47
CA ALA A 42 8.40 -8.29 26.25
C ALA A 42 8.90 -9.40 25.32
N ARG A 43 10.07 -9.24 24.66
CA ARG A 43 10.69 -10.22 23.76
C ARG A 43 9.73 -10.74 22.68
N PRO A 44 9.15 -9.90 21.80
CA PRO A 44 8.19 -10.32 20.81
C PRO A 44 8.82 -11.23 19.75
N ILE A 45 8.00 -12.11 19.17
CA ILE A 45 8.32 -12.83 17.94
C ILE A 45 7.51 -12.19 16.81
N LEU A 46 8.18 -11.60 15.82
CA LEU A 46 7.57 -11.03 14.63
C LEU A 46 7.67 -12.04 13.49
N LEU A 47 6.52 -12.48 12.99
CA LEU A 47 6.40 -13.41 11.86
C LEU A 47 6.01 -12.66 10.60
N GLU A 48 6.78 -12.84 9.53
CA GLU A 48 6.49 -12.28 8.21
C GLU A 48 6.50 -13.39 7.15
N ARG A 49 5.44 -13.45 6.32
CA ARG A 49 5.34 -14.47 5.26
C ARG A 49 6.37 -14.27 4.15
N GLY A 50 6.71 -13.02 3.86
CA GLY A 50 7.67 -12.67 2.83
C GLY A 50 9.09 -12.59 3.36
N ARG A 51 9.96 -12.06 2.53
CA ARG A 51 11.39 -12.00 2.81
C ARG A 51 11.80 -10.67 3.42
N ALA A 52 13.03 -10.63 3.96
CA ALA A 52 13.68 -9.39 4.39
C ALA A 52 13.81 -8.41 3.22
N VAL A 53 13.81 -7.12 3.51
CA VAL A 53 13.73 -6.06 2.49
C VAL A 53 14.82 -6.16 1.42
N GLU A 54 16.01 -6.65 1.75
CA GLU A 54 17.14 -6.84 0.83
C GLU A 54 16.85 -7.89 -0.25
N GLN A 55 16.27 -9.01 0.15
CA GLN A 55 15.90 -10.08 -0.77
C GLN A 55 14.60 -9.74 -1.50
N ARG A 56 13.62 -9.20 -0.78
CA ARG A 56 12.34 -8.76 -1.32
C ARG A 56 12.50 -7.78 -2.48
N LYS A 57 13.47 -6.85 -2.38
CA LYS A 57 13.77 -5.93 -3.47
C LYS A 57 14.13 -6.67 -4.76
N ARG A 58 14.96 -7.71 -4.67
CA ARG A 58 15.34 -8.54 -5.82
C ARG A 58 14.14 -9.31 -6.39
N ASP A 59 13.28 -9.83 -5.53
CA ASP A 59 12.08 -10.56 -5.94
C ASP A 59 11.12 -9.68 -6.72
N VAL A 60 10.91 -8.44 -6.25
CA VAL A 60 10.06 -7.43 -6.88
C VAL A 60 10.66 -6.97 -8.22
N GLU A 61 11.95 -6.65 -8.26
CA GLU A 61 12.65 -6.26 -9.51
C GLU A 61 12.63 -7.41 -10.54
N HIS A 62 12.74 -8.65 -10.09
CA HIS A 62 12.61 -9.84 -10.93
C HIS A 62 11.21 -9.89 -11.54
N PHE A 63 10.16 -9.78 -10.72
CA PHE A 63 8.77 -9.76 -11.19
C PHE A 63 8.52 -8.64 -12.22
N TRP A 64 8.97 -7.43 -11.95
CA TRP A 64 8.78 -6.30 -12.88
C TRP A 64 9.49 -6.50 -14.23
N ARG A 65 10.61 -7.22 -14.24
CA ARG A 65 11.37 -7.49 -15.46
C ARG A 65 10.87 -8.70 -16.24
N THR A 66 10.40 -9.74 -15.58
CA THR A 66 10.10 -11.04 -16.19
C THR A 66 8.62 -11.41 -16.20
N GLY A 67 7.80 -10.79 -15.34
CA GLY A 67 6.42 -11.21 -15.07
C GLY A 67 6.31 -12.45 -14.17
N GLU A 68 7.41 -12.96 -13.59
CA GLU A 68 7.38 -14.10 -12.68
C GLU A 68 7.13 -13.62 -11.24
N LEU A 69 5.89 -13.82 -10.77
CA LEU A 69 5.43 -13.39 -9.46
C LEU A 69 5.81 -14.40 -8.36
N ASP A 70 6.52 -13.95 -7.31
CA ASP A 70 6.62 -14.68 -6.05
C ASP A 70 5.39 -14.36 -5.17
N LEU A 71 4.57 -15.38 -4.87
CA LEU A 71 3.33 -15.22 -4.10
C LEU A 71 3.54 -14.90 -2.63
N THR A 72 4.75 -15.09 -2.13
CA THR A 72 5.10 -14.87 -0.72
C THR A 72 5.95 -13.63 -0.51
N SER A 73 6.71 -13.19 -1.53
CA SER A 73 7.62 -12.04 -1.46
C SER A 73 7.42 -11.14 -2.68
N ASN A 74 6.67 -10.06 -2.53
CA ASN A 74 6.25 -9.17 -3.61
C ASN A 74 5.99 -7.74 -3.10
N VAL A 75 5.33 -6.87 -3.87
CA VAL A 75 5.02 -5.49 -3.45
C VAL A 75 4.07 -5.41 -2.26
N GLN A 76 3.28 -6.45 -1.99
CA GLN A 76 2.35 -6.48 -0.86
C GLN A 76 2.92 -7.19 0.37
N PHE A 77 3.69 -8.27 0.17
CA PHE A 77 4.22 -9.14 1.23
C PHE A 77 5.74 -9.02 1.36
N GLY A 78 6.21 -9.06 2.60
CA GLY A 78 7.60 -8.92 3.01
C GLY A 78 7.83 -7.74 3.94
N GLU A 79 9.03 -7.61 4.45
CA GLU A 79 9.43 -6.57 5.41
C GLU A 79 9.07 -5.17 4.92
N GLY A 80 8.42 -4.38 5.77
CA GLY A 80 7.92 -3.04 5.48
C GLY A 80 6.53 -3.01 4.84
N GLY A 81 5.95 -4.18 4.47
CA GLY A 81 4.64 -4.26 3.82
C GLY A 81 4.58 -3.49 2.49
N ALA A 82 3.39 -3.17 2.00
CA ALA A 82 3.21 -2.43 0.74
C ALA A 82 3.84 -1.02 0.77
N GLY A 83 4.05 -0.45 1.96
CA GLY A 83 4.68 0.86 2.14
C GLY A 83 6.12 0.93 1.66
N ALA A 84 6.87 -0.18 1.66
CA ALA A 84 8.25 -0.23 1.21
C ALA A 84 8.42 0.07 -0.30
N PHE A 85 7.36 -0.10 -1.09
CA PHE A 85 7.32 0.21 -2.53
C PHE A 85 6.27 1.29 -2.80
N SER A 86 6.38 2.42 -2.11
CA SER A 86 5.50 3.57 -2.25
C SER A 86 6.30 4.86 -2.13
N ASP A 87 5.64 6.02 -2.26
CA ASP A 87 6.26 7.33 -2.00
C ASP A 87 6.62 7.54 -0.50
N GLY A 88 6.16 6.64 0.38
CA GLY A 88 6.43 6.75 1.81
C GLY A 88 5.83 7.99 2.46
N LYS A 89 4.62 8.40 2.04
CA LYS A 89 3.90 9.52 2.65
C LYS A 89 3.56 9.21 4.11
N LEU A 90 3.84 10.18 4.98
CA LEU A 90 3.60 10.09 6.42
C LEU A 90 2.43 10.98 6.89
N ASN A 91 1.56 11.41 5.97
CA ASN A 91 0.40 12.22 6.29
C ASN A 91 -0.67 11.42 7.02
N THR A 92 -1.24 12.01 8.05
CA THR A 92 -2.39 11.44 8.76
C THR A 92 -3.50 12.47 8.91
N GLY A 93 -4.76 12.00 8.94
CA GLY A 93 -5.92 12.83 9.25
C GLY A 93 -6.21 12.94 10.76
N THR A 94 -5.39 12.30 11.61
CA THR A 94 -5.58 12.30 13.07
C THR A 94 -4.67 13.32 13.74
N LYS A 95 -5.07 13.75 14.96
CA LYS A 95 -4.26 14.61 15.84
C LYS A 95 -3.67 13.82 17.02
N ASP A 96 -3.38 12.54 16.82
CA ASP A 96 -2.86 11.66 17.85
C ASP A 96 -1.40 12.02 18.19
N LEU A 97 -1.07 12.04 19.47
CA LEU A 97 0.29 12.34 19.96
C LEU A 97 1.34 11.33 19.47
N ARG A 98 0.93 10.10 19.15
CA ARG A 98 1.80 9.05 18.61
C ARG A 98 2.35 9.40 17.22
N HIS A 99 1.70 10.30 16.49
CA HIS A 99 2.19 10.74 15.19
C HIS A 99 3.59 11.35 15.30
N GLY A 100 3.79 12.31 16.21
CA GLY A 100 5.12 12.91 16.43
C GLY A 100 6.17 11.86 16.82
N TYR A 101 5.80 10.93 17.72
CA TYR A 101 6.68 9.83 18.09
C TYR A 101 7.10 8.96 16.90
N ILE A 102 6.16 8.60 16.02
CA ILE A 102 6.48 7.81 14.82
C ILE A 102 7.43 8.57 13.88
N LEU A 103 7.23 9.86 13.67
CA LEU A 103 8.16 10.68 12.85
C LEU A 103 9.56 10.75 13.47
N GLU A 104 9.65 10.97 14.78
CA GLU A 104 10.93 10.96 15.51
C GLU A 104 11.65 9.60 15.38
N GLU A 105 10.91 8.48 15.39
CA GLU A 105 11.47 7.15 15.18
C GLU A 105 11.93 6.93 13.72
N PHE A 106 11.19 7.41 12.73
CA PHE A 106 11.67 7.35 11.34
C PHE A 106 13.00 8.08 11.17
N VAL A 107 13.15 9.28 11.75
CA VAL A 107 14.42 10.03 11.74
C VAL A 107 15.51 9.25 12.46
N ARG A 108 15.23 8.72 13.64
CA ARG A 108 16.17 7.90 14.41
C ARG A 108 16.70 6.71 13.62
N PHE A 109 15.86 6.11 12.76
CA PHE A 109 16.23 4.97 11.91
C PHE A 109 16.77 5.37 10.54
N GLY A 110 16.93 6.64 10.23
CA GLY A 110 17.67 7.12 9.05
C GLY A 110 16.83 7.87 8.01
N ALA A 111 15.59 8.24 8.31
CA ALA A 111 14.87 9.19 7.48
C ALA A 111 15.42 10.63 7.64
N SER A 112 15.13 11.51 6.67
CA SER A 112 15.51 12.92 6.76
C SER A 112 14.82 13.62 7.93
N GLU A 113 15.53 14.53 8.61
CA GLU A 113 14.96 15.38 9.68
C GLU A 113 13.84 16.30 9.14
N ASP A 114 13.83 16.58 7.84
CA ASP A 114 12.82 17.42 7.20
C ASP A 114 11.40 16.93 7.45
N ILE A 115 11.21 15.60 7.62
CA ILE A 115 9.88 15.02 7.89
C ILE A 115 9.26 15.51 9.22
N LEU A 116 10.05 16.07 10.13
CA LEU A 116 9.55 16.61 11.41
C LEU A 116 8.89 17.98 11.24
N VAL A 117 9.24 18.71 10.18
CA VAL A 117 8.79 20.09 9.95
C VAL A 117 7.95 20.26 8.67
N ASP A 118 8.05 19.32 7.75
CA ASP A 118 7.30 19.34 6.51
C ASP A 118 5.78 19.19 6.73
N ALA A 119 5.00 20.01 6.03
CA ALA A 119 3.54 19.91 6.07
C ALA A 119 3.01 18.64 5.37
N LYS A 120 3.79 18.05 4.48
CA LYS A 120 3.49 16.81 3.74
C LYS A 120 4.71 15.90 3.73
N PRO A 121 5.11 15.36 4.89
CA PRO A 121 6.32 14.57 5.00
C PRO A 121 6.25 13.29 4.19
N HIS A 122 7.38 12.91 3.58
CA HIS A 122 7.57 11.65 2.87
C HIS A 122 9.00 11.15 3.06
N VAL A 123 9.20 9.85 2.92
CA VAL A 123 10.51 9.21 3.11
C VAL A 123 11.14 8.81 1.78
N GLY A 124 10.33 8.40 0.80
CA GLY A 124 10.80 7.81 -0.46
C GLY A 124 11.17 6.32 -0.30
N THR A 125 11.03 5.57 -1.38
CA THR A 125 11.28 4.13 -1.39
C THR A 125 12.74 3.81 -1.04
N ASP A 126 13.69 4.58 -1.58
CA ASP A 126 15.14 4.43 -1.38
C ASP A 126 15.56 4.57 0.09
N LYS A 127 15.00 5.53 0.82
CA LYS A 127 15.31 5.74 2.25
C LYS A 127 14.61 4.74 3.16
N LEU A 128 13.41 4.29 2.79
CA LEU A 128 12.66 3.33 3.59
C LEU A 128 13.42 2.02 3.79
N TYR A 129 14.24 1.57 2.86
CA TYR A 129 15.06 0.36 3.03
C TYR A 129 16.00 0.47 4.23
N VAL A 130 16.68 1.60 4.39
CA VAL A 130 17.60 1.84 5.50
C VAL A 130 16.84 1.89 6.83
N VAL A 131 15.70 2.58 6.84
CA VAL A 131 14.83 2.69 8.03
C VAL A 131 14.38 1.31 8.50
N LEU A 132 13.91 0.46 7.56
CA LEU A 132 13.42 -0.89 7.88
C LEU A 132 14.53 -1.77 8.46
N GLN A 133 15.72 -1.77 7.87
CA GLN A 133 16.87 -2.53 8.36
C GLN A 133 17.27 -2.11 9.78
N ASN A 134 17.33 -0.80 10.04
CA ASN A 134 17.71 -0.27 11.34
C ASN A 134 16.63 -0.57 12.40
N LEU A 135 15.36 -0.46 12.05
CA LEU A 135 14.23 -0.80 12.92
C LEU A 135 14.24 -2.28 13.30
N ARG A 136 14.43 -3.18 12.32
CA ARG A 136 14.60 -4.62 12.55
C ARG A 136 15.77 -4.91 13.49
N ARG A 137 16.92 -4.29 13.28
CA ARG A 137 18.10 -4.46 14.15
C ARG A 137 17.78 -4.07 15.58
N GLU A 138 17.16 -2.92 15.82
CA GLU A 138 16.74 -2.48 17.15
C GLU A 138 15.82 -3.49 17.85
N ILE A 139 14.86 -4.08 17.13
CA ILE A 139 13.98 -5.13 17.68
C ILE A 139 14.81 -6.33 18.15
N ILE A 140 15.76 -6.79 17.34
CA ILE A 140 16.61 -7.95 17.63
C ILE A 140 17.55 -7.64 18.78
N ASP A 141 18.24 -6.49 18.77
CA ASP A 141 19.18 -6.08 19.81
C ASP A 141 18.52 -5.95 21.20
N ARG A 142 17.20 -5.72 21.22
CA ARG A 142 16.38 -5.70 22.45
C ARG A 142 15.77 -7.04 22.83
N GLY A 143 16.20 -8.13 22.19
CA GLY A 143 15.80 -9.49 22.53
C GLY A 143 14.48 -9.90 21.89
N GLY A 144 13.95 -9.18 20.90
CA GLY A 144 12.90 -9.63 20.02
C GLY A 144 13.45 -10.58 18.94
N GLU A 145 12.57 -11.31 18.29
CA GLU A 145 12.90 -12.20 17.19
C GLU A 145 12.12 -11.82 15.94
N VAL A 146 12.76 -11.84 14.76
CA VAL A 146 12.11 -11.57 13.46
C VAL A 146 12.34 -12.78 12.55
N ARG A 147 11.25 -13.42 12.13
CA ARG A 147 11.26 -14.60 11.25
C ARG A 147 10.61 -14.25 9.92
N PHE A 148 11.41 -14.27 8.87
CA PHE A 148 10.96 -14.11 7.48
C PHE A 148 10.65 -15.46 6.85
N SER A 149 9.80 -15.48 5.81
CA SER A 149 9.29 -16.68 5.16
C SER A 149 8.50 -17.59 6.12
N HIS A 150 7.90 -17.01 7.15
CA HIS A 150 7.11 -17.67 8.17
C HIS A 150 5.65 -17.20 8.10
N LYS A 151 4.81 -17.98 7.42
CA LYS A 151 3.39 -17.67 7.22
C LYS A 151 2.54 -18.32 8.31
N VAL A 152 1.79 -17.52 9.06
CA VAL A 152 0.76 -18.06 9.93
C VAL A 152 -0.38 -18.58 9.08
N VAL A 153 -0.68 -19.87 9.22
CA VAL A 153 -1.72 -20.55 8.46
C VAL A 153 -2.95 -20.86 9.30
N ASP A 154 -2.80 -20.87 10.63
CA ASP A 154 -3.92 -21.13 11.53
C ASP A 154 -3.68 -20.60 12.95
N ILE A 155 -4.77 -20.39 13.71
CA ILE A 155 -4.78 -19.98 15.12
C ILE A 155 -5.46 -21.07 15.94
N GLU A 156 -4.73 -21.68 16.88
CA GLU A 156 -5.27 -22.67 17.80
C GLU A 156 -5.88 -21.96 19.02
N GLN A 157 -7.06 -22.41 19.40
CA GLN A 157 -7.82 -21.85 20.53
C GLN A 157 -8.33 -22.94 21.43
N ASN A 158 -8.34 -22.68 22.71
CA ASN A 158 -9.01 -23.51 23.72
C ASN A 158 -9.84 -22.62 24.65
N SER A 159 -11.13 -22.95 24.79
CA SER A 159 -12.07 -22.22 25.66
C SER A 159 -12.07 -20.69 25.42
N GLY A 160 -12.01 -20.27 24.13
CA GLY A 160 -12.04 -18.85 23.75
C GLY A 160 -10.71 -18.12 23.90
N SER A 161 -9.63 -18.78 24.29
CA SER A 161 -8.29 -18.21 24.42
C SER A 161 -7.33 -18.80 23.39
N VAL A 162 -6.47 -17.96 22.81
CA VAL A 162 -5.40 -18.41 21.91
C VAL A 162 -4.40 -19.23 22.71
N THR A 163 -3.98 -20.37 22.16
CA THR A 163 -3.00 -21.28 22.77
C THR A 163 -1.73 -21.44 21.94
N ALA A 164 -1.86 -21.39 20.61
CA ALA A 164 -0.74 -21.47 19.68
C ALA A 164 -1.10 -20.94 18.30
N LEU A 165 -0.08 -20.81 17.46
CA LEU A 165 -0.19 -20.55 16.03
C LEU A 165 0.39 -21.73 15.25
N ARG A 166 -0.26 -22.10 14.14
CA ARG A 166 0.36 -22.96 13.12
C ARG A 166 1.06 -22.09 12.11
N VAL A 167 2.33 -22.39 11.87
CA VAL A 167 3.21 -21.60 11.02
C VAL A 167 3.80 -22.49 9.92
N SER A 168 3.65 -22.07 8.68
CA SER A 168 4.33 -22.66 7.54
C SER A 168 5.65 -21.91 7.31
N ALA A 169 6.75 -22.63 7.29
CA ALA A 169 8.11 -22.14 7.14
C ALA A 169 8.86 -22.95 6.07
N PRO A 170 10.03 -22.49 5.60
CA PRO A 170 10.82 -23.23 4.60
C PRO A 170 11.18 -24.68 5.01
N GLU A 171 11.37 -24.89 6.31
CA GLU A 171 11.72 -26.19 6.89
C GLU A 171 10.51 -27.10 7.13
N GLY A 172 9.29 -26.61 6.91
CA GLY A 172 8.02 -27.29 7.15
C GLY A 172 7.10 -26.55 8.10
N GLU A 173 5.95 -27.14 8.38
CA GLU A 173 4.99 -26.58 9.33
C GLU A 173 5.37 -26.91 10.79
N TYR A 174 5.15 -25.95 11.67
CA TYR A 174 5.33 -26.13 13.12
C TYR A 174 4.26 -25.39 13.92
N THR A 175 4.09 -25.78 15.19
CA THR A 175 3.22 -25.11 16.14
C THR A 175 4.05 -24.20 17.05
N LEU A 176 3.66 -22.91 17.14
CA LEU A 176 4.27 -21.90 17.99
C LEU A 176 3.33 -21.58 19.17
N PRO A 177 3.64 -22.04 20.39
CA PRO A 177 2.83 -21.71 21.57
C PRO A 177 2.87 -20.21 21.84
N THR A 178 1.70 -19.61 22.06
CA THR A 178 1.56 -18.22 22.49
C THR A 178 0.18 -17.97 23.10
N LYS A 179 0.11 -16.98 23.98
CA LYS A 179 -1.13 -16.50 24.59
C LYS A 179 -1.57 -15.12 24.08
N HIS A 180 -0.66 -14.41 23.43
CA HIS A 180 -0.87 -13.03 22.96
C HIS A 180 -0.48 -12.89 21.51
N VAL A 181 -1.44 -12.55 20.68
CA VAL A 181 -1.27 -12.40 19.24
C VAL A 181 -1.72 -11.01 18.79
N VAL A 182 -0.88 -10.34 18.03
CA VAL A 182 -1.22 -9.09 17.34
C VAL A 182 -1.33 -9.38 15.85
N LEU A 183 -2.52 -9.16 15.28
CA LEU A 183 -2.78 -9.33 13.86
C LEU A 183 -2.48 -8.02 13.11
N ALA A 184 -1.44 -8.03 12.28
CA ALA A 184 -1.07 -6.90 11.42
C ALA A 184 -0.78 -7.37 9.96
N PRO A 185 -1.66 -8.23 9.36
CA PRO A 185 -1.37 -8.94 8.12
C PRO A 185 -1.43 -8.06 6.87
N GLY A 186 -1.94 -6.82 6.98
CA GLY A 186 -2.20 -5.93 5.85
C GLY A 186 -3.46 -6.33 5.07
N HIS A 187 -3.85 -5.47 4.11
CA HIS A 187 -5.10 -5.64 3.35
C HIS A 187 -5.07 -6.76 2.30
N SER A 188 -3.88 -7.18 1.86
CA SER A 188 -3.73 -8.19 0.80
C SER A 188 -3.68 -9.63 1.31
N ALA A 189 -3.64 -9.84 2.63
CA ALA A 189 -3.59 -11.18 3.26
C ALA A 189 -4.98 -11.84 3.28
N ARG A 190 -5.57 -12.03 2.10
CA ARG A 190 -6.94 -12.53 1.92
C ARG A 190 -7.13 -13.93 2.45
N ASP A 191 -6.13 -14.77 2.33
CA ASP A 191 -6.07 -16.10 2.92
C ASP A 191 -6.12 -16.07 4.46
N THR A 192 -5.51 -15.05 5.09
CA THR A 192 -5.63 -14.83 6.53
C THR A 192 -7.05 -14.42 6.90
N PHE A 193 -7.73 -13.59 6.11
CA PHE A 193 -9.13 -13.25 6.35
C PHE A 193 -10.05 -14.47 6.23
N GLU A 194 -9.82 -15.32 5.23
CA GLU A 194 -10.54 -16.58 5.08
C GLU A 194 -10.32 -17.53 6.26
N MET A 195 -9.09 -17.61 6.77
CA MET A 195 -8.77 -18.39 7.97
C MET A 195 -9.47 -17.83 9.21
N LEU A 196 -9.48 -16.52 9.42
CA LEU A 196 -10.14 -15.87 10.54
C LEU A 196 -11.67 -16.09 10.48
N GLN A 197 -12.28 -15.99 9.30
CA GLN A 197 -13.71 -16.28 9.11
C GLN A 197 -14.03 -17.74 9.47
N LYS A 198 -13.22 -18.71 9.00
CA LYS A 198 -13.38 -20.12 9.35
C LYS A 198 -13.23 -20.39 10.84
N ARG A 199 -12.44 -19.59 11.55
CA ARG A 199 -12.28 -19.66 13.02
C ARG A 199 -13.38 -18.94 13.79
N GLY A 200 -14.38 -18.37 13.12
CA GLY A 200 -15.50 -17.68 13.73
C GLY A 200 -15.13 -16.31 14.32
N VAL A 201 -14.03 -15.70 13.89
CA VAL A 201 -13.70 -14.33 14.29
C VAL A 201 -14.73 -13.38 13.68
N PRO A 202 -15.43 -12.56 14.47
CA PRO A 202 -16.40 -11.62 13.94
C PRO A 202 -15.76 -10.62 12.98
N MET A 203 -16.31 -10.49 11.79
CA MET A 203 -15.85 -9.60 10.74
C MET A 203 -17.02 -8.90 10.07
N GLU A 204 -16.80 -7.71 9.56
CA GLU A 204 -17.79 -6.91 8.86
C GLU A 204 -17.27 -6.50 7.47
N PRO A 205 -18.13 -6.49 6.44
CA PRO A 205 -17.77 -5.88 5.17
C PRO A 205 -17.59 -4.38 5.35
N LYS A 206 -16.57 -3.81 4.71
CA LYS A 206 -16.28 -2.35 4.76
C LYS A 206 -16.32 -1.75 3.36
N PRO A 207 -16.77 -0.49 3.22
CA PRO A 207 -16.61 0.24 1.98
C PRO A 207 -15.14 0.44 1.66
N PHE A 208 -14.82 0.48 0.37
CA PHE A 208 -13.50 0.80 -0.14
C PHE A 208 -13.60 1.61 -1.43
N ALA A 209 -12.53 1.71 -2.21
CA ALA A 209 -12.57 2.38 -3.49
C ALA A 209 -11.75 1.59 -4.50
N VAL A 210 -12.21 1.58 -5.75
CA VAL A 210 -11.55 0.94 -6.88
C VAL A 210 -11.43 1.92 -8.04
N GLY A 211 -10.54 1.64 -9.00
CA GLY A 211 -10.38 2.50 -10.14
C GLY A 211 -9.10 2.18 -10.91
N VAL A 212 -8.46 3.22 -11.39
CA VAL A 212 -7.28 3.14 -12.24
C VAL A 212 -6.13 3.98 -11.68
N ARG A 213 -4.90 3.72 -12.14
CA ARG A 213 -3.79 4.68 -12.01
C ARG A 213 -3.81 5.61 -13.22
N ILE A 214 -3.66 6.89 -12.98
CA ILE A 214 -3.52 7.92 -14.00
C ILE A 214 -2.10 8.50 -13.96
N GLU A 215 -1.50 8.71 -15.11
CA GLU A 215 -0.18 9.32 -15.25
C GLU A 215 -0.26 10.61 -16.05
N HIS A 216 0.53 11.59 -15.63
CA HIS A 216 0.76 12.84 -16.33
C HIS A 216 2.25 13.13 -16.37
N ARG A 217 2.72 13.97 -17.30
CA ARG A 217 4.08 14.49 -17.22
C ARG A 217 4.19 15.44 -16.03
N GLN A 218 5.16 15.22 -15.15
CA GLN A 218 5.37 16.07 -13.97
C GLN A 218 5.48 17.54 -14.36
N ARG A 219 6.25 17.84 -15.39
CA ARG A 219 6.43 19.21 -15.89
C ARG A 219 5.13 19.89 -16.29
N ASP A 220 4.21 19.16 -16.93
CA ASP A 220 2.94 19.75 -17.37
C ASP A 220 2.06 20.10 -16.16
N MET A 221 2.11 19.28 -15.12
CA MET A 221 1.39 19.53 -13.86
C MET A 221 2.04 20.67 -13.06
N ASP A 222 3.36 20.77 -13.05
CA ASP A 222 4.08 21.90 -12.43
C ASP A 222 3.71 23.23 -13.11
N LEU A 223 3.66 23.24 -14.44
CA LEU A 223 3.22 24.41 -15.20
C LEU A 223 1.74 24.77 -14.94
N ALA A 224 0.86 23.76 -14.79
CA ALA A 224 -0.55 23.98 -14.49
C ALA A 224 -0.76 24.65 -13.12
N GLN A 225 0.05 24.31 -12.12
CA GLN A 225 -0.05 24.82 -10.75
C GLN A 225 0.81 26.06 -10.50
N TYR A 226 2.09 26.03 -10.88
CA TYR A 226 3.06 27.08 -10.58
C TYR A 226 3.16 28.14 -11.69
N LYS A 227 2.58 27.88 -12.86
CA LYS A 227 2.64 28.79 -14.02
C LYS A 227 4.10 29.17 -14.35
N GLU A 228 4.42 30.46 -14.38
CA GLU A 228 5.76 30.98 -14.69
C GLU A 228 6.81 30.68 -13.60
N ALA A 229 6.38 30.30 -12.39
CA ALA A 229 7.28 29.90 -11.31
C ALA A 229 7.74 28.44 -11.41
N ALA A 230 7.16 27.65 -12.31
CA ALA A 230 7.54 26.24 -12.49
C ALA A 230 9.03 26.10 -12.81
N GLY A 231 9.74 25.23 -12.06
CA GLY A 231 11.19 25.05 -12.20
C GLY A 231 12.04 26.22 -11.68
N ARG A 232 11.44 27.16 -10.93
CA ARG A 232 12.14 28.31 -10.31
C ARG A 232 11.94 28.28 -8.80
N TYR A 233 12.78 29.05 -8.10
CA TYR A 233 12.68 29.31 -6.65
C TYR A 233 12.75 28.07 -5.76
N GLY A 234 13.28 26.93 -6.25
CA GLY A 234 13.36 25.71 -5.46
C GLY A 234 11.99 25.10 -5.10
N LEU A 235 10.95 25.41 -5.88
CA LEU A 235 9.62 24.81 -5.66
C LEU A 235 9.67 23.31 -5.87
N PRO A 236 9.07 22.50 -4.95
CA PRO A 236 9.05 21.05 -5.09
C PRO A 236 8.15 20.61 -6.25
N PRO A 237 8.35 19.38 -6.78
CA PRO A 237 7.40 18.82 -7.74
C PRO A 237 5.96 18.88 -7.21
N THR A 238 5.01 19.36 -8.04
CA THR A 238 3.63 19.52 -7.61
C THR A 238 2.95 18.18 -7.30
N SER A 239 2.02 18.24 -6.39
CA SER A 239 1.09 17.15 -6.10
C SER A 239 -0.34 17.69 -6.08
N TYR A 240 -1.33 16.85 -6.30
CA TYR A 240 -2.72 17.27 -6.27
C TYR A 240 -3.59 16.36 -5.40
N LYS A 241 -4.67 16.91 -4.87
CA LYS A 241 -5.74 16.18 -4.19
C LYS A 241 -7.06 16.70 -4.72
N LEU A 242 -7.73 15.90 -5.52
CA LEU A 242 -8.96 16.25 -6.21
C LEU A 242 -10.07 15.29 -5.81
N SER A 243 -11.30 15.78 -5.74
CA SER A 243 -12.48 14.97 -5.51
C SER A 243 -13.72 15.65 -6.11
N CYS A 244 -14.67 14.84 -6.52
CA CYS A 244 -16.00 15.27 -6.92
C CYS A 244 -17.03 14.21 -6.54
N HIS A 245 -18.31 14.51 -6.70
CA HIS A 245 -19.40 13.56 -6.61
C HIS A 245 -20.15 13.57 -7.94
N THR A 246 -20.50 12.40 -8.41
CA THR A 246 -21.38 12.25 -9.58
C THR A 246 -22.80 12.74 -9.27
N GLU A 247 -23.62 12.92 -10.28
CA GLU A 247 -25.04 13.28 -10.10
C GLU A 247 -25.79 12.28 -9.20
N LYS A 248 -25.40 10.99 -9.28
CA LYS A 248 -25.92 9.92 -8.42
C LYS A 248 -25.27 9.91 -7.01
N GLY A 249 -24.41 10.89 -6.67
CA GLY A 249 -23.77 11.03 -5.35
C GLY A 249 -22.54 10.14 -5.12
N ARG A 250 -22.05 9.38 -6.11
CA ARG A 250 -20.87 8.52 -5.96
C ARG A 250 -19.60 9.36 -5.95
N GLY A 251 -18.73 9.11 -4.99
CA GLY A 251 -17.44 9.82 -4.85
C GLY A 251 -16.43 9.38 -5.91
N VAL A 252 -15.79 10.34 -6.60
CA VAL A 252 -14.65 10.15 -7.48
C VAL A 252 -13.50 11.03 -6.98
N PHE A 253 -12.33 10.46 -6.74
CA PHE A 253 -11.25 11.21 -6.12
C PHE A 253 -9.85 10.69 -6.48
N SER A 254 -8.88 11.61 -6.43
CA SER A 254 -7.46 11.24 -6.53
C SER A 254 -6.95 10.69 -5.20
N PHE A 255 -6.10 9.66 -5.27
CA PHE A 255 -5.51 9.02 -4.10
C PHE A 255 -4.03 8.69 -4.35
N CYS A 256 -3.23 8.77 -3.29
CA CYS A 256 -1.82 8.39 -3.31
C CYS A 256 -1.07 8.93 -4.55
N VAL A 257 -1.17 10.24 -4.78
CA VAL A 257 -0.48 10.90 -5.89
C VAL A 257 1.02 10.94 -5.60
N CYS A 258 1.82 10.41 -6.51
CA CYS A 258 3.27 10.25 -6.41
C CYS A 258 3.96 11.17 -7.43
N PRO A 259 4.44 12.37 -7.01
CA PRO A 259 5.20 13.26 -7.87
C PRO A 259 6.52 12.64 -8.29
N GLY A 260 6.97 12.89 -9.51
CA GLY A 260 8.22 12.35 -10.04
C GLY A 260 8.35 10.85 -9.84
N GLY A 261 7.25 10.11 -10.02
CA GLY A 261 7.17 8.71 -9.64
C GLY A 261 6.72 7.80 -10.77
N GLU A 262 6.67 6.51 -10.47
CA GLU A 262 6.37 5.44 -11.41
C GLU A 262 5.14 4.66 -10.98
N VAL A 263 4.43 4.09 -11.95
CA VAL A 263 3.41 3.07 -11.71
C VAL A 263 4.08 1.71 -11.71
N VAL A 264 3.76 0.87 -10.73
CA VAL A 264 4.41 -0.42 -10.53
C VAL A 264 3.40 -1.55 -10.43
N ALA A 265 3.79 -2.75 -10.89
CA ALA A 265 3.01 -3.96 -10.70
C ALA A 265 3.05 -4.39 -9.24
N ALA A 266 1.86 -4.57 -8.63
CA ALA A 266 1.68 -4.84 -7.22
C ALA A 266 0.81 -6.08 -6.95
N ALA A 267 0.76 -7.01 -7.90
CA ALA A 267 0.06 -8.28 -7.75
C ALA A 267 0.61 -9.09 -6.54
N SER A 268 -0.27 -9.81 -5.86
CA SER A 268 0.07 -10.73 -4.77
C SER A 268 -0.64 -12.08 -4.88
N GLU A 269 -1.49 -12.24 -5.87
CA GLU A 269 -2.17 -13.49 -6.22
C GLU A 269 -1.94 -13.79 -7.71
N GLU A 270 -1.90 -15.06 -8.08
CA GLU A 270 -1.69 -15.49 -9.46
C GLU A 270 -2.78 -14.96 -10.42
N LYS A 271 -2.35 -14.62 -11.63
CA LYS A 271 -3.25 -14.22 -12.74
C LYS A 271 -4.14 -13.03 -12.39
N ARG A 272 -3.63 -12.10 -11.59
CA ARG A 272 -4.31 -10.86 -11.20
C ARG A 272 -3.41 -9.66 -11.40
N VAL A 273 -3.95 -8.58 -11.93
CA VAL A 273 -3.22 -7.31 -12.10
C VAL A 273 -3.67 -6.32 -11.06
N VAL A 274 -2.70 -5.83 -10.30
CA VAL A 274 -2.86 -4.72 -9.36
C VAL A 274 -1.76 -3.72 -9.63
N THR A 275 -2.09 -2.44 -9.65
CA THR A 275 -1.14 -1.35 -9.84
C THR A 275 -0.96 -0.54 -8.56
N ASN A 276 0.25 -0.12 -8.28
CA ASN A 276 0.56 0.85 -7.25
C ASN A 276 1.41 1.98 -7.84
N GLY A 277 1.67 3.03 -7.07
CA GLY A 277 2.62 4.07 -7.43
C GLY A 277 3.68 4.22 -6.37
N MET A 278 4.89 4.48 -6.81
CA MET A 278 6.01 4.79 -5.94
C MET A 278 6.78 5.99 -6.45
N SER A 279 7.58 6.61 -5.58
CA SER A 279 8.62 7.56 -5.96
C SER A 279 9.79 7.47 -4.98
N GLU A 280 10.97 7.83 -5.46
CA GLU A 280 12.14 8.02 -4.63
C GLU A 280 12.03 9.32 -3.84
N PHE A 281 12.93 9.51 -2.89
CA PHE A 281 12.95 10.73 -2.07
C PHE A 281 13.11 11.99 -2.92
N ALA A 282 13.92 11.95 -3.97
CA ALA A 282 14.16 13.09 -4.86
C ALA A 282 12.92 13.52 -5.69
N ARG A 283 12.00 12.59 -5.98
CA ARG A 283 10.80 12.85 -6.81
C ARG A 283 11.12 13.51 -8.16
N ASP A 284 12.18 13.06 -8.81
CA ASP A 284 12.75 13.66 -10.03
C ASP A 284 12.43 12.87 -11.30
N GLY A 285 11.55 11.89 -11.24
CA GLY A 285 11.06 11.15 -12.40
C GLY A 285 10.22 12.01 -13.35
N GLU A 286 10.06 11.56 -14.59
CA GLU A 286 9.36 12.31 -15.63
C GLU A 286 7.85 12.45 -15.41
N ASN A 287 7.24 11.44 -14.78
CA ASN A 287 5.79 11.40 -14.57
C ASN A 287 5.41 11.68 -13.12
N ILE A 288 4.23 12.22 -12.95
CA ILE A 288 3.43 12.16 -11.73
C ILE A 288 2.32 11.15 -11.95
N ASN A 289 2.09 10.28 -11.00
CA ASN A 289 0.99 9.34 -11.08
C ASN A 289 0.09 9.39 -9.83
N GLY A 290 -1.13 8.92 -9.95
CA GLY A 290 -2.07 8.86 -8.84
C GLY A 290 -3.18 7.85 -9.08
N GLY A 291 -3.76 7.29 -8.04
CA GLY A 291 -5.02 6.57 -8.13
C GLY A 291 -6.14 7.55 -8.49
N LEU A 292 -7.00 7.17 -9.42
CA LEU A 292 -8.28 7.80 -9.67
C LEU A 292 -9.34 6.77 -9.31
N LEU A 293 -10.00 7.00 -8.19
CA LEU A 293 -10.78 6.01 -7.48
C LEU A 293 -12.26 6.41 -7.39
N VAL A 294 -13.10 5.40 -7.44
CA VAL A 294 -14.56 5.46 -7.29
C VAL A 294 -14.92 4.75 -5.98
N SER A 295 -15.76 5.37 -5.16
CA SER A 295 -16.25 4.78 -3.92
C SER A 295 -17.11 3.55 -4.19
N VAL A 296 -16.88 2.48 -3.42
CA VAL A 296 -17.62 1.22 -3.45
C VAL A 296 -18.11 0.90 -2.05
N THR A 297 -19.37 0.51 -1.95
CA THR A 297 -20.03 0.16 -0.69
C THR A 297 -20.44 -1.32 -0.68
N PRO A 298 -20.80 -1.88 0.48
CA PRO A 298 -21.26 -3.27 0.55
C PRO A 298 -22.44 -3.60 -0.36
N GLU A 299 -23.26 -2.61 -0.73
CA GLU A 299 -24.40 -2.76 -1.65
C GLU A 299 -23.95 -3.04 -3.10
N ASP A 300 -22.70 -2.70 -3.44
CA ASP A 300 -22.12 -2.96 -4.78
C ASP A 300 -21.50 -4.38 -4.85
N PHE A 301 -21.39 -5.11 -3.75
CA PHE A 301 -20.74 -6.41 -3.72
C PHE A 301 -21.63 -7.52 -4.32
N PRO A 302 -21.04 -8.60 -4.84
CA PRO A 302 -21.80 -9.66 -5.53
C PRO A 302 -22.71 -10.48 -4.58
N SER A 303 -22.49 -10.38 -3.28
CA SER A 303 -23.29 -11.08 -2.25
C SER A 303 -23.24 -10.35 -0.91
N GLY A 304 -24.06 -10.80 0.06
CA GLY A 304 -24.02 -10.35 1.45
C GLY A 304 -22.97 -11.06 2.32
N ASP A 305 -22.07 -11.86 1.75
CA ASP A 305 -21.01 -12.53 2.51
C ASP A 305 -20.00 -11.51 3.06
N THR A 306 -19.46 -11.80 4.23
CA THR A 306 -18.47 -10.95 4.90
C THR A 306 -17.23 -10.65 4.01
N LEU A 307 -16.82 -11.61 3.20
CA LEU A 307 -15.67 -11.48 2.28
C LEU A 307 -16.09 -11.16 0.83
N ALA A 308 -17.34 -10.78 0.58
CA ALA A 308 -17.82 -10.42 -0.76
C ALA A 308 -17.00 -9.28 -1.40
N GLY A 309 -16.51 -8.33 -0.60
CA GLY A 309 -15.59 -7.30 -1.08
C GLY A 309 -14.26 -7.85 -1.60
N VAL A 310 -13.75 -8.95 -1.02
CA VAL A 310 -12.56 -9.66 -1.53
C VAL A 310 -12.86 -10.31 -2.88
N ALA A 311 -14.03 -10.94 -3.01
CA ALA A 311 -14.48 -11.54 -4.28
C ALA A 311 -14.57 -10.46 -5.38
N PHE A 312 -15.20 -9.32 -5.08
CA PHE A 312 -15.31 -8.18 -5.97
C PHE A 312 -13.92 -7.67 -6.44
N GLN A 313 -12.95 -7.53 -5.53
CA GLN A 313 -11.59 -7.12 -5.91
C GLN A 313 -10.92 -8.15 -6.82
N ARG A 314 -11.06 -9.44 -6.50
CA ARG A 314 -10.49 -10.53 -7.30
C ARG A 314 -11.06 -10.57 -8.73
N GLU A 315 -12.35 -10.32 -8.90
CA GLU A 315 -13.00 -10.24 -10.23
C GLU A 315 -12.39 -9.10 -11.06
N LEU A 316 -12.19 -7.92 -10.47
CA LEU A 316 -11.54 -6.80 -11.16
C LEU A 316 -10.12 -7.10 -11.57
N GLU A 317 -9.32 -7.63 -10.66
CA GLU A 317 -7.91 -7.93 -10.87
C GLU A 317 -7.72 -9.02 -11.93
N ASP A 318 -8.60 -10.02 -11.94
CA ASP A 318 -8.65 -11.10 -12.91
C ASP A 318 -9.11 -10.60 -14.30
N ALA A 319 -10.14 -9.74 -14.36
CA ALA A 319 -10.57 -9.09 -15.59
C ALA A 319 -9.45 -8.22 -16.19
N ALA A 320 -8.73 -7.46 -15.36
CA ALA A 320 -7.58 -6.67 -15.80
C ALA A 320 -6.44 -7.56 -16.32
N TYR A 321 -6.16 -8.69 -15.65
CA TYR A 321 -5.15 -9.65 -16.10
C TYR A 321 -5.50 -10.23 -17.49
N ARG A 322 -6.74 -10.66 -17.70
CA ARG A 322 -7.19 -11.18 -19.00
C ARG A 322 -7.13 -10.10 -20.09
N LEU A 323 -7.63 -8.90 -19.81
CA LEU A 323 -7.61 -7.79 -20.75
C LEU A 323 -6.18 -7.35 -21.08
N GLY A 324 -5.27 -7.40 -20.10
CA GLY A 324 -3.84 -7.14 -20.26
C GLY A 324 -3.09 -8.18 -21.10
N GLY A 325 -3.69 -9.34 -21.39
CA GLY A 325 -3.10 -10.39 -22.24
C GLY A 325 -2.55 -11.59 -21.50
N GLY A 326 -2.78 -11.71 -20.18
CA GLY A 326 -2.46 -12.89 -19.40
C GLY A 326 -0.98 -13.04 -19.01
N ASN A 327 -0.22 -11.95 -18.99
CA ASN A 327 1.22 -11.94 -18.72
C ASN A 327 1.65 -10.79 -17.77
N TYR A 328 0.74 -10.31 -16.91
CA TYR A 328 0.92 -9.17 -16.01
C TYR A 328 1.14 -7.82 -16.71
N ALA A 329 1.02 -7.70 -18.02
CA ALA A 329 0.89 -6.40 -18.66
C ALA A 329 -0.41 -5.72 -18.17
N ALA A 330 -0.33 -4.45 -17.81
CA ALA A 330 -1.51 -3.72 -17.39
C ALA A 330 -2.33 -3.24 -18.59
N PRO A 331 -3.67 -3.40 -18.59
CA PRO A 331 -4.52 -2.75 -19.55
C PRO A 331 -4.41 -1.24 -19.41
N ALA A 332 -4.23 -0.52 -20.52
CA ALA A 332 -4.03 0.92 -20.54
C ALA A 332 -4.85 1.60 -21.64
N GLN A 333 -5.30 2.81 -21.35
CA GLN A 333 -6.09 3.63 -22.27
C GLN A 333 -5.79 5.11 -22.03
N ARG A 334 -5.77 5.92 -23.08
CA ARG A 334 -5.70 7.38 -22.94
C ARG A 334 -7.03 7.91 -22.46
N VAL A 335 -7.01 8.96 -21.64
CA VAL A 335 -8.23 9.56 -21.06
C VAL A 335 -9.22 10.00 -22.14
N GLU A 336 -8.72 10.65 -23.20
CA GLU A 336 -9.58 11.08 -24.30
C GLU A 336 -10.22 9.93 -25.07
N ASP A 337 -9.56 8.77 -25.15
CA ASP A 337 -10.13 7.57 -25.80
C ASP A 337 -11.14 6.87 -24.89
N PHE A 338 -10.88 6.83 -23.57
CA PHE A 338 -11.82 6.31 -22.58
C PHE A 338 -13.14 7.09 -22.63
N LEU A 339 -13.07 8.42 -22.58
CA LEU A 339 -14.25 9.29 -22.66
C LEU A 339 -14.97 9.21 -24.02
N ALA A 340 -14.27 8.79 -25.07
CA ALA A 340 -14.84 8.59 -26.40
C ALA A 340 -15.27 7.14 -26.70
N HIS A 341 -15.26 6.25 -25.69
CA HIS A 341 -15.61 4.82 -25.80
C HIS A 341 -14.88 4.10 -26.95
N ARG A 342 -13.59 4.31 -27.09
CA ARG A 342 -12.78 3.67 -28.12
C ARG A 342 -11.45 3.18 -27.56
N PRO A 343 -10.93 2.04 -28.03
CA PRO A 343 -9.66 1.53 -27.59
C PRO A 343 -8.51 2.48 -27.99
N SER A 344 -7.50 2.61 -27.11
CA SER A 344 -6.24 3.24 -27.49
C SER A 344 -5.35 2.26 -28.24
N THR A 345 -4.54 2.79 -29.17
CA THR A 345 -3.58 2.01 -29.98
C THR A 345 -2.11 2.30 -29.63
N GLY A 346 -1.86 3.24 -28.73
CA GLY A 346 -0.52 3.63 -28.33
C GLY A 346 -0.50 4.81 -27.36
N ALA A 347 0.70 5.12 -26.88
CA ALA A 347 0.94 6.27 -26.01
C ALA A 347 0.69 7.59 -26.74
N GLY A 348 0.20 8.59 -25.98
CA GLY A 348 0.17 9.98 -26.41
C GLY A 348 1.47 10.70 -26.00
N LYS A 349 1.32 11.87 -25.36
CA LYS A 349 2.46 12.63 -24.80
C LYS A 349 3.03 12.00 -23.52
N VAL A 350 2.25 11.21 -22.82
CA VAL A 350 2.65 10.52 -21.61
C VAL A 350 3.04 9.10 -21.97
N VAL A 351 4.28 8.72 -21.67
CA VAL A 351 4.75 7.35 -21.79
C VAL A 351 4.52 6.66 -20.46
N PRO A 352 3.74 5.57 -20.41
CA PRO A 352 3.51 4.84 -19.15
C PRO A 352 4.80 4.31 -18.55
N THR A 353 4.91 4.39 -17.23
CA THR A 353 6.07 3.90 -16.48
C THR A 353 5.91 2.45 -16.01
N TYR A 354 4.72 1.88 -16.11
CA TYR A 354 4.40 0.55 -15.61
C TYR A 354 5.26 -0.56 -16.21
N LEU A 355 5.86 -1.39 -15.34
CA LEU A 355 6.56 -2.60 -15.68
C LEU A 355 5.77 -3.83 -15.22
N PRO A 356 5.78 -4.96 -15.97
CA PRO A 356 6.65 -5.25 -17.13
C PRO A 356 6.26 -4.53 -18.43
N SER A 357 4.97 -4.25 -18.69
CA SER A 357 4.52 -3.55 -19.89
C SER A 357 3.05 -3.15 -19.77
N VAL A 358 2.57 -2.28 -20.67
CA VAL A 358 1.15 -2.00 -20.84
C VAL A 358 0.61 -2.61 -22.14
N ARG A 359 -0.67 -2.98 -22.14
CA ARG A 359 -1.43 -3.32 -23.32
C ARG A 359 -2.48 -2.26 -23.59
N TRP A 360 -2.40 -1.62 -24.73
CA TRP A 360 -3.37 -0.62 -25.16
C TRP A 360 -4.70 -1.29 -25.54
N CYS A 361 -5.79 -0.85 -24.92
CA CYS A 361 -7.11 -1.45 -25.10
C CYS A 361 -8.22 -0.48 -24.65
N ASP A 362 -9.42 -0.98 -24.50
CA ASP A 362 -10.58 -0.29 -23.92
C ASP A 362 -10.82 -0.80 -22.48
N LEU A 363 -10.67 0.06 -21.48
CA LEU A 363 -10.82 -0.28 -20.07
C LEU A 363 -12.25 -0.61 -19.65
N HIS A 364 -13.26 -0.27 -20.47
CA HIS A 364 -14.64 -0.72 -20.25
C HIS A 364 -14.76 -2.25 -20.25
N GLY A 365 -13.80 -2.95 -20.86
CA GLY A 365 -13.71 -4.42 -20.87
C GLY A 365 -13.31 -5.05 -19.54
N CYS A 366 -12.83 -4.29 -18.54
CA CYS A 366 -12.44 -4.85 -17.24
C CYS A 366 -13.00 -4.09 -16.02
N LEU A 367 -13.49 -2.87 -16.18
CA LEU A 367 -14.10 -2.12 -15.08
C LEU A 367 -15.62 -2.38 -15.03
N PRO A 368 -16.23 -2.43 -13.84
CA PRO A 368 -17.68 -2.50 -13.70
C PRO A 368 -18.35 -1.28 -14.33
N PRO A 369 -19.55 -1.44 -14.92
CA PRO A 369 -20.25 -0.33 -15.59
C PRO A 369 -20.39 0.92 -14.71
N PHE A 370 -20.78 0.77 -13.44
CA PHE A 370 -20.95 1.89 -12.54
C PHE A 370 -19.64 2.63 -12.21
N VAL A 371 -18.50 1.93 -12.31
CA VAL A 371 -17.17 2.54 -12.15
C VAL A 371 -16.81 3.34 -13.40
N CYS A 372 -17.08 2.79 -14.59
CA CYS A 372 -16.88 3.51 -15.85
C CYS A 372 -17.73 4.79 -15.88
N GLU A 373 -19.05 4.68 -15.64
CA GLU A 373 -19.97 5.84 -15.58
C GLU A 373 -19.46 6.93 -14.62
N ALA A 374 -19.01 6.52 -13.42
CA ALA A 374 -18.52 7.46 -12.44
C ALA A 374 -17.19 8.14 -12.87
N LEU A 375 -16.30 7.42 -13.54
CA LEU A 375 -15.05 7.97 -14.07
C LEU A 375 -15.32 8.91 -15.26
N GLU A 376 -16.25 8.56 -16.16
CA GLU A 376 -16.65 9.38 -17.31
C GLU A 376 -17.25 10.72 -16.88
N GLU A 377 -18.08 10.73 -15.85
CA GLU A 377 -18.62 11.95 -15.27
C GLU A 377 -17.57 12.71 -14.46
N GLY A 378 -16.77 11.99 -13.65
CA GLY A 378 -15.81 12.58 -12.74
C GLY A 378 -14.59 13.21 -13.41
N LEU A 379 -14.03 12.58 -14.45
CA LEU A 379 -12.84 13.08 -15.15
C LEU A 379 -13.01 14.52 -15.65
N PRO A 380 -14.06 14.87 -16.42
CA PRO A 380 -14.27 16.26 -16.84
C PRO A 380 -14.45 17.25 -15.67
N MET A 381 -15.10 16.80 -14.58
CA MET A 381 -15.28 17.64 -13.39
C MET A 381 -13.93 17.93 -12.69
N LEU A 382 -13.05 16.92 -12.61
CA LEU A 382 -11.72 17.08 -12.05
C LEU A 382 -10.81 17.90 -12.95
N GLY A 383 -10.93 17.76 -14.28
CA GLY A 383 -10.22 18.57 -15.28
C GLY A 383 -10.55 20.05 -15.19
N LYS A 384 -11.78 20.42 -14.80
CA LYS A 384 -12.16 21.81 -14.51
C LYS A 384 -11.47 22.36 -13.25
N LYS A 385 -11.15 21.51 -12.27
CA LYS A 385 -10.45 21.92 -11.04
C LYS A 385 -8.94 22.04 -11.24
N LEU A 386 -8.36 21.20 -12.08
CA LEU A 386 -6.93 21.22 -12.40
C LEU A 386 -6.73 20.87 -13.88
N LYS A 387 -6.28 21.85 -14.65
CA LYS A 387 -6.02 21.70 -16.08
C LYS A 387 -4.96 20.60 -16.32
N GLY A 388 -5.21 19.71 -17.23
CA GLY A 388 -4.30 18.62 -17.61
C GLY A 388 -4.54 17.30 -16.88
N VAL A 389 -5.57 17.21 -16.03
CA VAL A 389 -5.97 15.93 -15.39
C VAL A 389 -6.89 15.11 -16.30
N ALA A 390 -7.63 15.76 -17.18
CA ALA A 390 -8.49 15.15 -18.21
C ALA A 390 -8.41 15.94 -19.51
#